data_4e3568bdd133f79155ce69f2e8b3d666
#
_entry.id   4e3568bdd133f79155ce69f2e8b3d666
#
_cell.length_a   1.000
_cell.length_b   1.000
_cell.length_c   1.000
_cell.angle_alpha   90.00
_cell.angle_beta   90.00
_cell.angle_gamma   90.00
#
_symmetry.space_group_name_H-M   'P 1'
#
loop_
_entity.id
_entity.type
_entity.pdbx_description
1 polymer ?
#
loop_
_entity_poly.entity_id
_entity_poly.type
_entity_poly.pdbx_seq_one_letter_code
_entity_poly.pdbx_strand_id
1 'polypeptide(L)'
;PSTATDLSPVAQKIKRANPDVLMLVSNAADAILLTNTLAELKVKPKAIISSAGGHADPSFMKAVGKNARYLFDIVEWETDVNKPGAKETNAKFKTRFGYDLTGESVDAYAAMYVLADALERAKSLDPKAIRDAIAKTKLDKGPAMIVAYNAIEFEESGQNKNASLVMVQINDIGKGMERITVWPKSARRANYKPVFPTP
;
A
#
# COMPACT_ATOMS: atom_id res chain seq x y z
N PRO A 1 -9.67 19.95 4.80
CA PRO A 1 -10.11 19.47 6.12
C PRO A 1 -10.82 18.14 5.97
N SER A 2 -10.60 17.18 6.87
CA SER A 2 -11.24 15.85 6.87
C SER A 2 -12.78 15.87 6.99
N THR A 3 -13.35 17.06 7.10
CA THR A 3 -14.80 17.33 7.18
C THR A 3 -15.35 17.99 5.91
N ALA A 4 -14.57 18.03 4.83
CA ALA A 4 -15.04 18.62 3.58
C ALA A 4 -16.19 17.79 3.00
N THR A 5 -17.29 18.45 2.67
CA THR A 5 -18.46 17.85 2.00
C THR A 5 -18.51 18.19 0.51
N ASP A 6 -17.66 19.12 0.07
CA ASP A 6 -17.53 19.55 -1.32
C ASP A 6 -16.07 19.86 -1.66
N LEU A 7 -15.52 19.18 -2.66
CA LEU A 7 -14.18 19.40 -3.21
C LEU A 7 -14.21 19.94 -4.65
N SER A 8 -15.37 20.36 -5.14
CA SER A 8 -15.53 20.97 -6.47
C SER A 8 -14.61 22.17 -6.71
N PRO A 9 -14.40 23.09 -5.75
CA PRO A 9 -13.45 24.19 -5.95
C PRO A 9 -12.00 23.72 -6.16
N VAL A 10 -11.60 22.66 -5.44
CA VAL A 10 -10.26 22.04 -5.58
C VAL A 10 -10.13 21.38 -6.95
N ALA A 11 -11.09 20.55 -7.31
CA ALA A 11 -11.10 19.85 -8.59
C ALA A 11 -11.15 20.82 -9.80
N GLN A 12 -11.88 21.92 -9.70
CA GLN A 12 -11.87 22.98 -10.72
C GLN A 12 -10.52 23.69 -10.84
N LYS A 13 -9.84 23.92 -9.70
CA LYS A 13 -8.47 24.46 -9.71
C LYS A 13 -7.51 23.51 -10.42
N ILE A 14 -7.59 22.20 -10.13
CA ILE A 14 -6.81 21.17 -10.80
C ILE A 14 -7.12 21.16 -12.30
N LYS A 15 -8.41 21.21 -12.69
CA LYS A 15 -8.82 21.25 -14.08
C LYS A 15 -8.23 22.44 -14.83
N ARG A 16 -8.24 23.63 -14.24
CA ARG A 16 -7.65 24.85 -14.85
C ARG A 16 -6.13 24.75 -14.97
N ALA A 17 -5.46 24.13 -14.00
CA ALA A 17 -4.02 23.94 -14.01
C ALA A 17 -3.57 22.91 -15.07
N ASN A 18 -4.48 22.01 -15.48
CA ASN A 18 -4.25 20.97 -16.49
C ASN A 18 -2.92 20.22 -16.32
N PRO A 19 -2.64 19.62 -15.18
CA PRO A 19 -1.37 18.99 -14.92
C PRO A 19 -1.18 17.70 -15.73
N ASP A 20 0.05 17.39 -16.14
CA ASP A 20 0.39 16.11 -16.74
C ASP A 20 0.25 14.95 -15.74
N VAL A 21 0.66 15.18 -14.49
CA VAL A 21 0.57 14.20 -13.39
C VAL A 21 -0.06 14.87 -12.17
N LEU A 22 -0.99 14.18 -11.56
CA LEU A 22 -1.65 14.62 -10.33
C LEU A 22 -1.22 13.72 -9.18
N MET A 23 -0.58 14.30 -8.15
CA MET A 23 -0.27 13.62 -6.89
C MET A 23 -1.37 13.89 -5.87
N LEU A 24 -1.90 12.83 -5.25
CA LEU A 24 -2.96 12.92 -4.24
C LEU A 24 -2.48 12.31 -2.93
N VAL A 25 -2.72 13.04 -1.84
CA VAL A 25 -2.50 12.55 -0.47
C VAL A 25 -3.75 12.92 0.32
N SER A 26 -4.52 11.94 0.76
CA SER A 26 -5.80 12.20 1.43
C SER A 26 -6.26 11.02 2.29
N ASN A 27 -7.13 11.30 3.25
CA ASN A 27 -7.88 10.28 3.99
C ASN A 27 -8.99 9.68 3.13
N ALA A 28 -9.56 8.54 3.55
CA ALA A 28 -10.52 7.76 2.75
C ALA A 28 -11.74 8.58 2.27
N ALA A 29 -12.35 9.38 3.14
CA ALA A 29 -13.50 10.21 2.77
C ALA A 29 -13.15 11.24 1.68
N ASP A 30 -12.03 11.94 1.85
CA ASP A 30 -11.56 12.94 0.87
C ASP A 30 -11.10 12.28 -0.43
N ALA A 31 -10.47 11.11 -0.36
CA ALA A 31 -10.05 10.33 -1.53
C ALA A 31 -11.26 9.95 -2.40
N ILE A 32 -12.32 9.43 -1.77
CA ILE A 32 -13.57 9.05 -2.43
C ILE A 32 -14.22 10.28 -3.07
N LEU A 33 -14.41 11.35 -2.29
CA LEU A 33 -15.05 12.56 -2.76
C LEU A 33 -14.29 13.20 -3.92
N LEU A 34 -12.97 13.38 -3.78
CA LEU A 34 -12.16 14.02 -4.82
C LEU A 34 -12.09 13.17 -6.10
N THR A 35 -11.93 11.86 -5.98
CA THR A 35 -11.87 10.96 -7.15
C THR A 35 -13.16 11.04 -7.97
N ASN A 36 -14.32 11.01 -7.32
CA ASN A 36 -15.61 11.14 -7.99
C ASN A 36 -15.77 12.54 -8.62
N THR A 37 -15.43 13.61 -7.89
CA THR A 37 -15.51 14.99 -8.40
C THR A 37 -14.60 15.21 -9.61
N LEU A 38 -13.37 14.66 -9.61
CA LEU A 38 -12.46 14.73 -10.78
C LEU A 38 -13.05 14.00 -11.98
N ALA A 39 -13.67 12.83 -11.78
CA ALA A 39 -14.32 12.08 -12.84
C ALA A 39 -15.52 12.83 -13.43
N GLU A 40 -16.39 13.42 -12.60
CA GLU A 40 -17.53 14.24 -13.01
C GLU A 40 -17.09 15.45 -13.84
N LEU A 41 -16.03 16.12 -13.40
CA LEU A 41 -15.46 17.27 -14.10
C LEU A 41 -14.61 16.87 -15.32
N LYS A 42 -14.47 15.58 -15.60
CA LYS A 42 -13.67 15.04 -16.71
C LYS A 42 -12.22 15.52 -16.70
N VAL A 43 -11.62 15.56 -15.50
CA VAL A 43 -10.19 15.87 -15.33
C VAL A 43 -9.40 14.63 -15.69
N LYS A 44 -8.54 14.73 -16.71
CA LYS A 44 -7.81 13.59 -17.29
C LYS A 44 -6.31 13.88 -17.38
N PRO A 45 -5.55 13.84 -16.29
CA PRO A 45 -4.09 13.89 -16.35
C PRO A 45 -3.55 12.60 -16.97
N LYS A 46 -2.30 12.61 -17.43
CA LYS A 46 -1.62 11.40 -17.95
C LYS A 46 -1.48 10.30 -16.88
N ALA A 47 -1.41 10.70 -15.61
CA ALA A 47 -1.49 9.79 -14.45
C ALA A 47 -2.05 10.51 -13.23
N ILE A 48 -2.80 9.76 -12.41
CA ILE A 48 -3.11 10.10 -11.03
C ILE A 48 -2.32 9.13 -10.16
N ILE A 49 -1.51 9.65 -9.24
CA ILE A 49 -0.70 8.85 -8.31
C ILE A 49 -1.11 9.24 -6.90
N SER A 50 -1.60 8.29 -6.14
CA SER A 50 -1.94 8.50 -4.74
C SER A 50 -0.91 7.90 -3.78
N SER A 51 -0.91 8.40 -2.57
CA SER A 51 -0.10 7.91 -1.45
C SER A 51 -0.82 8.22 -0.14
N ALA A 52 -0.49 7.52 0.90
CA ALA A 52 -1.11 7.61 2.23
C ALA A 52 -2.57 7.08 2.29
N GLY A 53 -2.73 5.91 2.85
CA GLY A 53 -3.92 5.21 3.37
C GLY A 53 -5.28 5.39 2.70
N GLY A 54 -5.67 6.61 2.35
CA GLY A 54 -7.05 6.89 1.92
C GLY A 54 -7.48 6.17 0.64
N HIS A 55 -6.59 6.02 -0.34
CA HIS A 55 -6.86 5.28 -1.57
C HIS A 55 -6.61 3.77 -1.41
N ALA A 56 -5.84 3.37 -0.39
CA ALA A 56 -5.60 1.99 -0.02
C ALA A 56 -6.75 1.40 0.84
N ASP A 57 -7.59 2.26 1.44
CA ASP A 57 -8.72 1.83 2.26
C ASP A 57 -9.65 0.90 1.47
N PRO A 58 -10.06 -0.27 2.05
CA PRO A 58 -10.95 -1.21 1.38
C PRO A 58 -12.28 -0.61 0.92
N SER A 59 -12.77 0.45 1.56
CA SER A 59 -13.99 1.15 1.16
C SER A 59 -13.85 1.99 -0.10
N PHE A 60 -12.61 2.44 -0.42
CA PHE A 60 -12.35 3.33 -1.55
C PHE A 60 -12.82 2.73 -2.89
N MET A 61 -12.27 1.59 -3.30
CA MET A 61 -12.66 0.97 -4.57
C MET A 61 -14.15 0.63 -4.65
N LYS A 62 -14.75 0.24 -3.52
CA LYS A 62 -16.18 -0.04 -3.45
C LYS A 62 -17.02 1.22 -3.70
N ALA A 63 -16.59 2.37 -3.17
CA ALA A 63 -17.31 3.64 -3.28
C ALA A 63 -17.11 4.33 -4.63
N VAL A 64 -15.91 4.26 -5.22
CA VAL A 64 -15.60 4.98 -6.47
C VAL A 64 -15.76 4.12 -7.74
N GLY A 65 -15.68 2.80 -7.61
CA GLY A 65 -15.84 1.86 -8.71
C GLY A 65 -14.93 2.19 -9.89
N LYS A 66 -15.51 2.26 -11.10
CA LYS A 66 -14.78 2.54 -12.35
C LYS A 66 -14.07 3.90 -12.40
N ASN A 67 -14.43 4.85 -11.54
CA ASN A 67 -13.77 6.16 -11.49
C ASN A 67 -12.33 6.06 -10.97
N ALA A 68 -11.95 4.95 -10.28
CA ALA A 68 -10.58 4.65 -9.87
C ALA A 68 -9.72 4.03 -10.98
N ARG A 69 -10.29 3.70 -12.15
CA ARG A 69 -9.57 2.97 -13.19
C ARG A 69 -8.34 3.74 -13.66
N TYR A 70 -7.21 3.04 -13.72
CA TYR A 70 -5.87 3.52 -14.09
C TYR A 70 -5.18 4.40 -13.04
N LEU A 71 -5.81 4.67 -11.89
CA LEU A 71 -5.14 5.32 -10.77
C LEU A 71 -3.99 4.46 -10.28
N PHE A 72 -2.84 5.08 -10.07
CA PHE A 72 -1.71 4.47 -9.37
C PHE A 72 -1.79 4.81 -7.89
N ASP A 73 -1.40 3.86 -7.02
CA ASP A 73 -1.33 4.10 -5.60
C ASP A 73 -0.04 3.51 -5.00
N ILE A 74 0.53 4.23 -4.07
CA ILE A 74 1.75 3.81 -3.36
C ILE A 74 1.32 3.28 -2.01
N VAL A 75 1.57 1.98 -1.76
CA VAL A 75 1.12 1.27 -0.57
C VAL A 75 2.24 0.39 -0.01
N GLU A 76 2.09 -0.04 1.22
CA GLU A 76 3.06 -0.88 1.92
C GLU A 76 3.08 -2.30 1.35
N TRP A 77 1.92 -2.79 0.94
CA TRP A 77 1.76 -4.17 0.49
C TRP A 77 0.46 -4.33 -0.32
N GLU A 78 0.40 -5.41 -1.13
CA GLU A 78 -0.83 -5.81 -1.82
C GLU A 78 -0.94 -7.34 -1.92
N THR A 79 -2.14 -7.85 -2.06
CA THR A 79 -2.45 -9.29 -2.03
C THR A 79 -1.82 -10.09 -3.16
N ASP A 80 -1.40 -9.43 -4.23
CA ASP A 80 -0.80 -10.05 -5.41
C ASP A 80 0.73 -9.95 -5.45
N VAL A 81 1.37 -9.46 -4.37
CA VAL A 81 2.83 -9.41 -4.30
C VAL A 81 3.43 -10.80 -4.45
N ASN A 82 4.48 -10.90 -5.26
CA ASN A 82 5.17 -12.16 -5.51
C ASN A 82 6.19 -12.45 -4.39
N LYS A 83 5.68 -12.84 -3.20
CA LYS A 83 6.52 -13.18 -2.04
C LYS A 83 6.16 -14.56 -1.49
N PRO A 84 7.17 -15.37 -1.10
CA PRO A 84 6.93 -16.68 -0.48
C PRO A 84 6.04 -16.56 0.77
N GLY A 85 5.01 -17.39 0.88
CA GLY A 85 4.11 -17.42 2.03
C GLY A 85 3.05 -16.31 2.07
N ALA A 86 3.12 -15.29 1.19
CA ALA A 86 2.18 -14.17 1.22
C ALA A 86 0.73 -14.62 0.97
N LYS A 87 0.51 -15.43 -0.06
CA LYS A 87 -0.84 -15.93 -0.42
C LYS A 87 -1.44 -16.81 0.66
N GLU A 88 -0.64 -17.72 1.23
CA GLU A 88 -1.07 -18.64 2.28
C GLU A 88 -1.41 -17.88 3.57
N THR A 89 -0.60 -16.89 3.93
CA THR A 89 -0.84 -16.04 5.11
C THR A 89 -2.09 -15.21 4.92
N ASN A 90 -2.27 -14.59 3.74
CA ASN A 90 -3.49 -13.84 3.41
C ASN A 90 -4.73 -14.73 3.46
N ALA A 91 -4.68 -15.95 2.92
CA ALA A 91 -5.82 -16.87 2.94
C ALA A 91 -6.21 -17.25 4.38
N LYS A 92 -5.24 -17.53 5.26
CA LYS A 92 -5.49 -17.79 6.68
C LYS A 92 -6.09 -16.59 7.40
N PHE A 93 -5.57 -15.40 7.13
CA PHE A 93 -6.07 -14.14 7.69
C PHE A 93 -7.52 -13.89 7.25
N LYS A 94 -7.79 -14.00 5.96
CA LYS A 94 -9.13 -13.83 5.38
C LYS A 94 -10.15 -14.82 5.95
N THR A 95 -9.75 -16.09 6.14
CA THR A 95 -10.62 -17.10 6.77
C THR A 95 -10.98 -16.72 8.19
N ARG A 96 -10.06 -16.11 8.94
CA ARG A 96 -10.27 -15.74 10.34
C ARG A 96 -11.03 -14.44 10.52
N PHE A 97 -10.77 -13.44 9.67
CA PHE A 97 -11.23 -12.06 9.88
C PHE A 97 -12.23 -11.59 8.82
N GLY A 98 -12.43 -12.32 7.72
CA GLY A 98 -13.44 -12.03 6.68
C GLY A 98 -12.99 -11.02 5.62
N TYR A 99 -11.74 -10.51 5.67
CA TYR A 99 -11.17 -9.58 4.69
C TYR A 99 -9.70 -9.89 4.44
N ASP A 100 -9.16 -9.37 3.35
CA ASP A 100 -7.76 -9.57 2.98
C ASP A 100 -6.81 -8.75 3.86
N LEU A 101 -5.55 -9.19 4.01
CA LEU A 101 -4.49 -8.40 4.64
C LEU A 101 -4.35 -7.04 3.96
N THR A 102 -4.15 -6.01 4.77
CA THR A 102 -3.73 -4.68 4.32
C THR A 102 -2.23 -4.47 4.57
N GLY A 103 -1.67 -3.37 4.06
CA GLY A 103 -0.28 -3.00 4.35
C GLY A 103 0.01 -2.95 5.84
N GLU A 104 -0.84 -2.26 6.61
CA GLU A 104 -0.70 -2.12 8.07
C GLU A 104 -0.80 -3.48 8.79
N SER A 105 -1.67 -4.39 8.30
CA SER A 105 -1.79 -5.73 8.86
C SER A 105 -0.53 -6.56 8.62
N VAL A 106 0.10 -6.41 7.46
CA VAL A 106 1.35 -7.10 7.10
C VAL A 106 2.52 -6.53 7.91
N ASP A 107 2.59 -5.22 8.09
CA ASP A 107 3.63 -4.60 8.90
C ASP A 107 3.52 -5.02 10.37
N ALA A 108 2.30 -5.05 10.93
CA ALA A 108 2.07 -5.56 12.27
C ALA A 108 2.44 -7.04 12.41
N TYR A 109 2.09 -7.86 11.42
CA TYR A 109 2.46 -9.28 11.37
C TYR A 109 3.99 -9.45 11.35
N ALA A 110 4.69 -8.74 10.51
CA ALA A 110 6.15 -8.79 10.43
C ALA A 110 6.82 -8.30 11.72
N ALA A 111 6.30 -7.21 12.32
CA ALA A 111 6.80 -6.68 13.58
C ALA A 111 6.72 -7.69 14.72
N MET A 112 5.66 -8.52 14.78
CA MET A 112 5.56 -9.58 15.78
C MET A 112 6.64 -10.65 15.62
N TYR A 113 7.02 -11.01 14.40
CA TYR A 113 8.12 -11.95 14.16
C TYR A 113 9.50 -11.33 14.48
N VAL A 114 9.68 -10.04 14.18
CA VAL A 114 10.89 -9.31 14.58
C VAL A 114 11.01 -9.30 16.13
N LEU A 115 9.91 -9.04 16.83
CA LEU A 115 9.90 -9.05 18.28
C LEU A 115 10.19 -10.45 18.84
N ALA A 116 9.59 -11.50 18.31
CA ALA A 116 9.82 -12.87 18.73
C ALA A 116 11.30 -13.27 18.56
N ASP A 117 11.89 -13.02 17.40
CA ASP A 117 13.31 -13.24 17.11
C ASP A 117 14.22 -12.44 18.08
N ALA A 118 13.87 -11.19 18.34
CA ALA A 118 14.62 -10.35 19.27
C ALA A 118 14.57 -10.87 20.71
N LEU A 119 13.41 -11.33 21.18
CA LEU A 119 13.24 -11.92 22.51
C LEU A 119 14.05 -13.22 22.65
N GLU A 120 14.03 -14.08 21.63
CA GLU A 120 14.84 -15.31 21.63
C GLU A 120 16.35 -15.01 21.70
N ARG A 121 16.81 -13.98 21.02
CA ARG A 121 18.22 -13.54 21.05
C ARG A 121 18.59 -12.81 22.33
N ALA A 122 17.69 -11.99 22.88
CA ALA A 122 17.91 -11.24 24.11
C ALA A 122 17.97 -12.15 25.34
N LYS A 123 17.21 -13.25 25.37
CA LYS A 123 17.03 -14.16 26.49
C LYS A 123 16.71 -13.41 27.82
N SER A 124 16.02 -12.28 27.72
CA SER A 124 15.72 -11.36 28.81
C SER A 124 14.44 -10.59 28.48
N LEU A 125 13.70 -10.22 29.52
CA LEU A 125 12.56 -9.29 29.44
C LEU A 125 12.94 -7.85 29.79
N ASP A 126 14.24 -7.59 30.03
CA ASP A 126 14.73 -6.23 30.23
C ASP A 126 14.55 -5.40 28.96
N PRO A 127 13.88 -4.24 29.03
CA PRO A 127 13.58 -3.42 27.85
C PRO A 127 14.83 -3.00 27.06
N LYS A 128 15.94 -2.74 27.75
CA LYS A 128 17.19 -2.34 27.10
C LYS A 128 17.80 -3.53 26.33
N ALA A 129 17.78 -4.73 26.92
CA ALA A 129 18.26 -5.94 26.24
C ALA A 129 17.41 -6.25 24.99
N ILE A 130 16.08 -6.12 25.07
CA ILE A 130 15.17 -6.32 23.95
C ILE A 130 15.45 -5.27 22.85
N ARG A 131 15.54 -4.00 23.22
CA ARG A 131 15.86 -2.91 22.28
C ARG A 131 17.18 -3.15 21.56
N ASP A 132 18.23 -3.55 22.30
CA ASP A 132 19.55 -3.82 21.72
C ASP A 132 19.53 -5.07 20.82
N ALA A 133 18.67 -6.06 21.11
CA ALA A 133 18.43 -7.21 20.26
C ALA A 133 17.66 -6.81 18.96
N ILE A 134 16.63 -5.96 19.07
CA ILE A 134 15.89 -5.45 17.90
C ILE A 134 16.85 -4.68 16.97
N ALA A 135 17.69 -3.80 17.51
CA ALA A 135 18.66 -3.04 16.73
C ALA A 135 19.64 -3.91 15.93
N LYS A 136 19.86 -5.15 16.35
CA LYS A 136 20.73 -6.14 15.68
C LYS A 136 19.97 -7.09 14.77
N THR A 137 18.69 -6.85 14.50
CA THR A 137 17.88 -7.70 13.63
C THR A 137 18.44 -7.74 12.21
N LYS A 138 18.50 -8.96 11.64
CA LYS A 138 18.87 -9.24 10.27
C LYS A 138 18.02 -10.42 9.77
N LEU A 139 16.85 -10.14 9.23
CA LEU A 139 15.93 -11.14 8.72
C LEU A 139 15.81 -11.00 7.19
N ASP A 140 16.14 -12.03 6.46
CA ASP A 140 16.02 -12.11 5.00
C ASP A 140 15.17 -13.32 4.55
N LYS A 141 14.68 -14.10 5.50
CA LYS A 141 13.86 -15.29 5.29
C LYS A 141 12.91 -15.53 6.46
N GLY A 142 11.98 -16.46 6.28
CA GLY A 142 11.01 -16.84 7.30
C GLY A 142 9.69 -16.06 7.19
N PRO A 143 8.77 -16.28 8.14
CA PRO A 143 7.39 -15.78 8.05
C PRO A 143 7.26 -14.25 7.96
N ALA A 144 8.18 -13.49 8.59
CA ALA A 144 8.20 -12.03 8.48
C ALA A 144 8.36 -11.53 7.03
N MET A 145 8.92 -12.35 6.14
CA MET A 145 9.32 -11.93 4.80
C MET A 145 8.20 -11.98 3.75
N ILE A 146 6.94 -11.96 4.17
CA ILE A 146 5.80 -11.67 3.30
C ILE A 146 5.71 -10.18 2.92
N VAL A 147 6.50 -9.31 3.59
CA VAL A 147 6.62 -7.88 3.27
C VAL A 147 7.13 -7.65 1.84
N ALA A 148 6.91 -6.47 1.29
CA ALA A 148 7.25 -6.15 -0.10
C ALA A 148 8.77 -6.11 -0.38
N TYR A 149 9.57 -5.84 0.63
CA TYR A 149 11.04 -5.73 0.56
C TYR A 149 11.75 -7.05 0.91
N ASN A 150 13.08 -7.10 0.78
CA ASN A 150 13.84 -8.36 0.77
C ASN A 150 14.57 -8.66 2.08
N ALA A 151 14.61 -7.74 3.01
CA ALA A 151 15.21 -7.95 4.33
C ALA A 151 14.65 -6.95 5.36
N ILE A 152 14.70 -7.32 6.63
CA ILE A 152 14.46 -6.44 7.77
C ILE A 152 15.79 -6.30 8.49
N GLU A 153 16.36 -5.10 8.42
CA GLU A 153 17.63 -4.76 9.06
C GLU A 153 17.62 -3.29 9.43
N PHE A 154 17.90 -2.99 10.68
CA PHE A 154 17.88 -1.63 11.19
C PHE A 154 19.27 -0.97 11.09
N GLU A 155 19.29 0.28 10.72
CA GLU A 155 20.44 1.16 10.81
C GLU A 155 20.51 1.86 12.18
N GLU A 156 21.58 2.63 12.44
CA GLU A 156 21.79 3.30 13.73
C GLU A 156 20.64 4.27 14.08
N SER A 157 19.99 4.87 13.09
CA SER A 157 18.81 5.72 13.28
C SER A 157 17.57 4.96 13.79
N GLY A 158 17.57 3.61 13.73
CA GLY A 158 16.42 2.75 14.01
C GLY A 158 15.51 2.51 12.82
N GLN A 159 15.81 3.09 11.66
CA GLN A 159 15.05 2.84 10.43
C GLN A 159 15.42 1.47 9.82
N ASN A 160 14.43 0.77 9.27
CA ASN A 160 14.70 -0.39 8.43
C ASN A 160 15.27 0.08 7.08
N LYS A 161 16.56 -0.15 6.86
CA LYS A 161 17.27 0.30 5.65
C LYS A 161 16.79 -0.34 4.35
N ASN A 162 16.03 -1.44 4.43
CA ASN A 162 15.50 -2.14 3.27
C ASN A 162 14.00 -1.87 3.03
N ALA A 163 13.36 -1.10 3.91
CA ALA A 163 11.94 -0.78 3.76
C ALA A 163 11.66 -0.16 2.39
N SER A 164 10.68 -0.68 1.69
CA SER A 164 10.19 -0.13 0.44
C SER A 164 8.71 -0.36 0.29
N LEU A 165 8.06 0.55 -0.41
CA LEU A 165 6.66 0.47 -0.75
C LEU A 165 6.48 -0.28 -2.08
N VAL A 166 5.26 -0.62 -2.41
CA VAL A 166 4.87 -1.06 -3.75
C VAL A 166 4.03 0.01 -4.43
N MET A 167 4.09 0.05 -5.75
CA MET A 167 3.11 0.81 -6.54
C MET A 167 2.14 -0.17 -7.16
N VAL A 168 0.86 0.10 -7.00
CA VAL A 168 -0.22 -0.62 -7.65
C VAL A 168 -0.87 0.24 -8.70
N GLN A 169 -1.51 -0.37 -9.70
CA GLN A 169 -2.48 0.29 -10.57
C GLN A 169 -3.84 -0.34 -10.37
N ILE A 170 -4.86 0.47 -10.23
CA ILE A 170 -6.25 0.00 -10.18
C ILE A 170 -6.74 -0.18 -11.61
N ASN A 171 -7.14 -1.39 -11.98
CA ASN A 171 -7.68 -1.68 -13.31
C ASN A 171 -8.66 -2.86 -13.26
N ASP A 172 -9.47 -2.97 -14.31
CA ASP A 172 -10.31 -4.13 -14.58
C ASP A 172 -9.63 -4.97 -15.67
N ILE A 173 -9.24 -6.19 -15.30
CA ILE A 173 -8.63 -7.18 -16.19
C ILE A 173 -9.55 -8.39 -16.43
N GLY A 174 -10.87 -8.16 -16.36
CA GLY A 174 -11.90 -9.15 -16.68
C GLY A 174 -12.52 -9.86 -15.47
N LYS A 175 -12.18 -9.43 -14.25
CA LYS A 175 -12.74 -9.97 -12.98
C LYS A 175 -13.33 -8.87 -12.09
N GLY A 176 -13.50 -7.67 -12.63
CA GLY A 176 -13.83 -6.46 -11.89
C GLY A 176 -12.59 -5.64 -11.56
N MET A 177 -12.82 -4.53 -10.85
CA MET A 177 -11.76 -3.63 -10.44
C MET A 177 -10.88 -4.28 -9.39
N GLU A 178 -9.57 -4.36 -9.63
CA GLU A 178 -8.59 -4.89 -8.70
C GLU A 178 -7.35 -3.99 -8.64
N ARG A 179 -6.61 -4.09 -7.54
CA ARG A 179 -5.32 -3.44 -7.32
C ARG A 179 -4.25 -4.40 -7.81
N ILE A 180 -3.38 -3.94 -8.67
CA ILE A 180 -2.39 -4.77 -9.36
C ILE A 180 -1.01 -4.21 -9.10
N THR A 181 -0.14 -4.96 -8.43
CA THR A 181 1.23 -4.54 -8.15
C THR A 181 2.03 -4.41 -9.44
N VAL A 182 2.55 -3.20 -9.70
CA VAL A 182 3.31 -2.85 -10.91
C VAL A 182 4.78 -2.56 -10.65
N TRP A 183 5.15 -2.22 -9.42
CA TRP A 183 6.52 -1.93 -8.99
C TRP A 183 6.71 -2.28 -7.50
N PRO A 184 7.91 -2.68 -7.06
CA PRO A 184 9.14 -2.91 -7.82
C PRO A 184 9.08 -4.19 -8.67
N LYS A 185 10.04 -4.35 -9.60
CA LYS A 185 10.09 -5.52 -10.49
C LYS A 185 10.09 -6.86 -9.71
N SER A 186 10.70 -6.90 -8.54
CA SER A 186 10.78 -8.08 -7.66
C SER A 186 9.44 -8.47 -7.02
N ALA A 187 8.53 -7.53 -6.84
CA ALA A 187 7.23 -7.75 -6.19
C ALA A 187 6.05 -7.71 -7.18
N ARG A 188 6.27 -7.19 -8.41
CA ARG A 188 5.19 -6.96 -9.37
C ARG A 188 4.48 -8.25 -9.78
N ARG A 189 3.20 -8.11 -10.06
CA ARG A 189 2.39 -9.17 -10.67
C ARG A 189 2.95 -9.57 -12.05
N ALA A 190 3.15 -10.88 -12.26
CA ALA A 190 3.61 -11.39 -13.55
C ALA A 190 2.58 -11.08 -14.67
N ASN A 191 3.09 -10.81 -15.88
CA ASN A 191 2.28 -10.64 -17.10
C ASN A 191 1.31 -9.45 -17.09
N TYR A 192 1.42 -8.51 -16.14
CA TYR A 192 0.68 -7.25 -16.20
C TYR A 192 1.58 -6.10 -16.63
N LYS A 193 1.12 -5.33 -17.60
CA LYS A 193 1.76 -4.09 -18.05
C LYS A 193 0.85 -2.91 -17.68
N PRO A 194 1.33 -1.98 -16.86
CA PRO A 194 0.51 -0.82 -16.48
C PRO A 194 0.11 0.01 -17.71
N VAL A 195 -1.08 0.57 -17.66
CA VAL A 195 -1.60 1.48 -18.68
C VAL A 195 -1.13 2.89 -18.36
N PHE A 196 -0.31 3.43 -19.24
CA PHE A 196 0.20 4.81 -19.17
C PHE A 196 0.51 5.32 -20.57
N PRO A 197 0.13 6.54 -20.92
CA PRO A 197 -0.73 7.45 -20.15
C PRO A 197 -2.15 6.90 -19.96
N THR A 198 -2.88 7.47 -18.99
CA THR A 198 -4.32 7.20 -18.80
C THR A 198 -5.08 7.56 -20.09
N PRO A 199 -5.95 6.69 -20.63
CA PRO A 199 -6.70 6.90 -21.86
C PRO A 199 -7.70 8.06 -21.79
#